data_e553958b610da5a2d367804c52a110fb
#
_entry.id   e553958b610da5a2d367804c52a110fb
#
_cell.length_a   1.000
_cell.length_b   1.000
_cell.length_c   1.000
_cell.angle_alpha   90.00
_cell.angle_beta   90.00
_cell.angle_gamma   90.00
#
_symmetry.space_group_name_H-M   'P 1'
#
loop_
_entity.id
_entity.type
_entity.pdbx_description
1 polymer ?
#
loop_
_entity_poly.entity_id
_entity_poly.type
_entity_poly.pdbx_seq_one_letter_code
_entity_poly.pdbx_strand_id
1 'polypeptide(L)'
;MLELLPSGVKTVLERLHAGGYEACLVGGCVRDWLMGVAPHDFDLTTSALPQQVEDCFSDLRVIGTGLKHGTVTVIADGEPVEITTY
;
A
#
# COMPACT_ATOMS: atom_id res chain seq x y z
N MET A 1 -12.29 4.82 -11.06
CA MET A 1 -11.85 3.71 -10.20
C MET A 1 -10.98 4.18 -9.05
N LEU A 2 -9.92 4.96 -9.33
CA LEU A 2 -9.06 5.52 -8.29
C LEU A 2 -9.83 6.42 -7.31
N GLU A 3 -10.88 7.04 -7.76
CA GLU A 3 -11.71 7.93 -6.95
C GLU A 3 -12.43 7.21 -5.82
N LEU A 4 -12.59 5.89 -5.96
CA LEU A 4 -13.28 5.06 -4.97
C LEU A 4 -12.33 4.52 -3.90
N LEU A 5 -11.02 4.75 -4.05
CA LEU A 5 -10.05 4.29 -3.07
C LEU A 5 -10.12 5.14 -1.80
N PRO A 6 -9.93 4.53 -0.62
CA PRO A 6 -9.75 5.29 0.60
C PRO A 6 -8.58 6.26 0.49
N SER A 7 -8.67 7.37 1.18
CA SER A 7 -7.64 8.41 1.12
C SER A 7 -6.27 7.89 1.52
N GLY A 8 -6.22 6.96 2.47
CA GLY A 8 -4.96 6.36 2.89
C GLY A 8 -4.26 5.62 1.77
N VAL A 9 -5.01 4.86 0.98
CA VAL A 9 -4.44 4.11 -0.16
C VAL A 9 -3.93 5.08 -1.22
N LYS A 10 -4.68 6.13 -1.51
CA LYS A 10 -4.24 7.16 -2.47
C LYS A 10 -2.94 7.81 -2.00
N THR A 11 -2.86 8.14 -0.72
CA THR A 11 -1.66 8.75 -0.14
C THR A 11 -0.45 7.84 -0.32
N VAL A 12 -0.62 6.55 -0.05
CA VAL A 12 0.46 5.57 -0.20
C VAL A 12 0.94 5.50 -1.64
N LEU A 13 0.00 5.40 -2.59
CA LEU A 13 0.34 5.35 -4.01
C LEU A 13 1.08 6.61 -4.45
N GLU A 14 0.56 7.77 -4.07
CA GLU A 14 1.16 9.06 -4.45
C GLU A 14 2.57 9.21 -3.90
N ARG A 15 2.80 8.81 -2.65
CA ARG A 15 4.13 8.92 -2.04
C ARG A 15 5.14 8.01 -2.70
N LEU A 16 4.75 6.78 -3.03
CA LEU A 16 5.65 5.86 -3.72
C LEU A 16 6.00 6.40 -5.11
N HIS A 17 5.01 6.89 -5.85
CA HIS A 17 5.27 7.49 -7.16
C HIS A 17 6.13 8.74 -7.05
N ALA A 18 5.89 9.58 -6.06
CA ALA A 18 6.69 10.78 -5.85
C ALA A 18 8.15 10.45 -5.51
N GLY A 19 8.38 9.30 -4.88
CA GLY A 19 9.72 8.82 -4.59
C GLY A 19 10.44 8.17 -5.78
N GLY A 20 9.75 8.08 -6.91
CA GLY A 20 10.31 7.47 -8.12
C GLY A 20 10.10 5.98 -8.21
N TYR A 21 9.23 5.41 -7.39
CA TYR A 21 8.97 3.96 -7.39
C TYR A 21 7.69 3.63 -8.13
N GLU A 22 7.63 2.41 -8.66
CA GLU A 22 6.40 1.88 -9.21
C GLU A 22 5.55 1.33 -8.06
N ALA A 23 4.24 1.40 -8.19
CA ALA A 23 3.32 0.83 -7.22
C ALA A 23 2.00 0.50 -7.89
N CYS A 24 1.47 -0.68 -7.60
CA CYS A 24 0.21 -1.16 -8.16
C CYS A 24 -0.63 -1.84 -7.11
N LEU A 25 -1.94 -1.66 -7.18
CA LEU A 25 -2.88 -2.42 -6.38
C LEU A 25 -2.97 -3.84 -6.93
N VAL A 26 -2.96 -4.83 -6.04
CA VAL A 26 -3.04 -6.24 -6.43
C VAL A 26 -3.95 -7.00 -5.47
N GLY A 27 -4.25 -8.24 -5.82
CA GLY A 27 -4.91 -9.18 -4.93
C GLY A 27 -6.42 -9.05 -4.85
N GLY A 28 -6.97 -9.53 -3.74
CA GLY A 28 -8.40 -9.66 -3.55
C GLY A 28 -9.17 -8.34 -3.52
N CYS A 29 -8.52 -7.24 -3.17
CA CYS A 29 -9.21 -5.95 -3.12
C CYS A 29 -9.74 -5.52 -4.48
N VAL A 30 -9.01 -5.80 -5.55
CA VAL A 30 -9.47 -5.48 -6.90
C VAL A 30 -10.67 -6.34 -7.27
N ARG A 31 -10.61 -7.62 -6.94
CA ARG A 31 -11.73 -8.53 -7.20
C ARG A 31 -12.97 -8.13 -6.41
N ASP A 32 -12.80 -7.83 -5.11
CA ASP A 32 -13.92 -7.43 -4.27
C ASP A 32 -14.58 -6.17 -4.81
N TRP A 33 -13.78 -5.27 -5.30
CA TRP A 33 -14.26 -4.02 -5.87
C TRP A 33 -15.13 -4.27 -7.10
N LEU A 34 -14.67 -5.16 -7.99
CA LEU A 34 -15.43 -5.52 -9.18
C LEU A 34 -16.74 -6.22 -8.84
N MET A 35 -16.78 -6.90 -7.70
CA MET A 35 -17.99 -7.58 -7.23
C MET A 35 -18.91 -6.67 -6.41
N GLY A 36 -18.53 -5.42 -6.23
CA GLY A 36 -19.31 -4.46 -5.47
C GLY A 36 -19.18 -4.59 -3.96
N VAL A 37 -18.24 -5.38 -3.50
CA VAL A 37 -17.94 -5.55 -2.07
C VAL A 37 -16.89 -4.54 -1.65
N ALA A 38 -17.13 -3.85 -0.52
CA ALA A 38 -16.16 -2.90 -0.01
C ALA A 38 -14.89 -3.65 0.44
N PRO A 39 -13.71 -3.34 -0.12
CA PRO A 39 -12.49 -4.01 0.32
C PRO A 39 -12.08 -3.55 1.71
N HIS A 40 -11.58 -4.49 2.51
CA HIS A 40 -11.11 -4.21 3.86
C HIS A 40 -9.59 -4.18 3.94
N ASP A 41 -8.93 -4.93 3.08
CA ASP A 41 -7.48 -5.03 3.07
C ASP A 41 -6.98 -4.60 1.70
N PHE A 42 -5.97 -3.76 1.70
CA PHE A 42 -5.37 -3.27 0.46
C PHE A 42 -3.95 -3.78 0.36
N ASP A 43 -3.64 -4.44 -0.76
CA ASP A 43 -2.31 -4.95 -1.05
C ASP A 43 -1.75 -4.21 -2.25
N LEU A 44 -0.52 -3.74 -2.09
CA LEU A 44 0.22 -3.08 -3.17
C LEU A 44 1.50 -3.84 -3.43
N THR A 45 1.96 -3.81 -4.68
CA THR A 45 3.32 -4.23 -5.02
C THR A 45 4.08 -3.01 -5.48
N THR A 46 5.37 -2.97 -5.19
CA THR A 46 6.20 -1.81 -5.50
C THR A 46 7.62 -2.22 -5.84
N SER A 47 8.31 -1.37 -6.59
CA SER A 47 9.74 -1.52 -6.86
C SER A 47 10.59 -1.07 -5.69
N ALA A 48 10.02 -0.34 -4.72
CA ALA A 48 10.76 0.12 -3.54
C ALA A 48 11.10 -1.06 -2.63
N LEU A 49 12.30 -1.06 -2.10
CA LEU A 49 12.71 -2.04 -1.10
C LEU A 49 12.03 -1.72 0.24
N PRO A 50 11.89 -2.71 1.14
CA PRO A 50 11.23 -2.47 2.42
C PRO A 50 11.77 -1.26 3.19
N GLN A 51 13.09 -1.09 3.20
CA GLN A 51 13.71 0.06 3.85
C GLN A 51 13.30 1.37 3.19
N GLN A 52 13.18 1.38 1.88
CA GLN A 52 12.77 2.56 1.13
C GLN A 52 11.29 2.88 1.41
N VAL A 53 10.46 1.85 1.57
CA VAL A 53 9.07 2.03 1.94
C VAL A 53 8.98 2.67 3.34
N GLU A 54 9.75 2.17 4.29
CA GLU A 54 9.77 2.74 5.63
C GLU A 54 10.20 4.22 5.59
N ASP A 55 11.19 4.55 4.79
CA ASP A 55 11.67 5.92 4.66
C ASP A 55 10.62 6.83 4.05
N CYS A 56 9.85 6.34 3.08
CA CYS A 56 8.78 7.12 2.46
C CYS A 56 7.65 7.45 3.43
N PHE A 57 7.44 6.61 4.43
CA PHE A 57 6.32 6.74 5.36
C PHE A 57 6.78 6.94 6.81
N SER A 58 7.93 7.58 7.00
CA SER A 58 8.51 7.79 8.34
C SER A 58 7.61 8.62 9.27
N ASP A 59 6.73 9.44 8.70
CA ASP A 59 5.77 10.25 9.46
C ASP A 59 4.48 9.51 9.79
N LEU A 60 4.32 8.29 9.28
CA LEU A 60 3.15 7.46 9.52
C LEU A 60 3.55 6.25 10.34
N ARG A 61 2.55 5.54 10.86
CA ARG A 61 2.81 4.31 11.57
C ARG A 61 3.16 3.23 10.56
N VAL A 62 4.32 2.63 10.70
CA VAL A 62 4.80 1.55 9.85
C VAL A 62 5.04 0.32 10.72
N ILE A 63 4.47 -0.79 10.29
CA ILE A 63 4.63 -2.07 10.99
C ILE A 63 5.46 -2.98 10.09
N GLY A 64 6.63 -3.39 10.57
CA GLY A 64 7.55 -4.23 9.80
C GLY A 64 7.19 -5.70 9.78
N THR A 65 5.92 -6.04 9.91
CA THR A 65 5.45 -7.43 9.88
C THR A 65 5.73 -8.01 8.50
N GLY A 66 6.45 -9.11 8.43
CA GLY A 66 6.72 -9.74 7.15
C GLY A 66 7.92 -9.18 6.41
N LEU A 67 8.81 -8.44 7.07
CA LEU A 67 10.04 -7.94 6.46
C LEU A 67 10.84 -9.03 5.78
N LYS A 68 10.81 -10.24 6.31
CA LYS A 68 11.49 -11.40 5.72
C LYS A 68 10.97 -11.74 4.33
N HIS A 69 9.73 -11.34 4.05
CA HIS A 69 9.07 -11.58 2.77
C HIS A 69 8.95 -10.31 1.93
N GLY A 70 9.59 -9.23 2.36
CA GLY A 70 9.56 -7.98 1.64
C GLY A 70 8.26 -7.21 1.80
N THR A 71 7.47 -7.49 2.85
CA THR A 71 6.19 -6.83 3.10
C THR A 71 6.29 -5.86 4.27
N VAL A 72 5.77 -4.65 4.05
CA VAL A 72 5.68 -3.61 5.08
C VAL A 72 4.23 -3.15 5.14
N THR A 73 3.67 -3.04 6.35
CA THR A 73 2.32 -2.53 6.52
C THR A 73 2.40 -1.07 6.97
N VAL A 74 1.72 -0.21 6.25
CA VAL A 74 1.63 1.22 6.57
C VAL A 74 0.21 1.54 6.99
N ILE A 75 0.05 2.21 8.12
CA ILE A 75 -1.27 2.68 8.55
C ILE A 75 -1.40 4.11 8.05
N ALA A 76 -2.21 4.30 7.04
CA ALA A 76 -2.43 5.58 6.41
C ALA A 76 -3.91 5.95 6.56
N ASP A 77 -4.16 7.09 7.20
CA ASP A 77 -5.52 7.59 7.40
C ASP A 77 -6.45 6.57 8.06
N GLY A 78 -5.88 5.79 9.02
CA GLY A 78 -6.62 4.76 9.74
C GLY A 78 -6.76 3.44 8.98
N GLU A 79 -6.23 3.33 7.77
CA GLU A 79 -6.35 2.13 6.94
C GLU A 79 -5.01 1.39 6.86
N PRO A 80 -4.99 0.08 7.14
CA PRO A 80 -3.77 -0.71 6.95
C PRO A 80 -3.56 -1.01 5.46
N VAL A 81 -2.39 -0.70 4.97
CA VAL A 81 -2.02 -0.95 3.57
C VAL A 81 -0.77 -1.81 3.57
N GLU A 82 -0.85 -3.00 3.01
CA GLU A 82 0.30 -3.89 2.90
C GLU A 82 1.03 -3.61 1.59
N ILE A 83 2.33 -3.38 1.70
CA ILE A 83 3.17 -3.04 0.55
C ILE A 83 4.26 -4.09 0.43
N THR A 84 4.26 -4.81 -0.68
CA THR A 84 5.22 -5.89 -0.92
C THR A 84 6.17 -5.50 -2.05
N THR A 85 7.46 -5.66 -1.81
CA THR A 85 8.48 -5.43 -2.84
C THR A 85 8.44 -6.56 -3.86
N TYR A 86 8.59 -6.23 -5.13
CA TYR A 86 8.62 -7.21 -6.23
C TYR A 86 9.62 -8.34 -5.96
#